data_00e97cbd76050447f7c7b82495050f87
#
_entry.id   00e97cbd76050447f7c7b82495050f87
#
_cell.length_a   1.000
_cell.length_b   1.000
_cell.length_c   1.000
_cell.angle_alpha   90.00
_cell.angle_beta   90.00
_cell.angle_gamma   90.00
#
_symmetry.space_group_name_H-M   'P 1'
#
loop_
_entity.id
_entity.type
_entity.pdbx_description
1 polymer ?
#
loop_
_entity_poly.entity_id
_entity_poly.type
_entity_poly.pdbx_seq_one_letter_code
_entity_poly.pdbx_strand_id
1 'polypeptide(L)'
;MKVLYTAEVTATGDGRSGHVTSSDKLIDVDVAPPAELGGAGGATNPEQLFAAGYSACFHSALRRVAKQAGADVTASQVTARVGIGAIGEGRFGLTVALDVALPAVPRDQGEELVRKAHQVCPYSNATRDNIEVTVTLVDSAEVAQ
;
A
#
# COMPACT_ATOMS: atom_id res chain seq x y z
N MET A 1 -14.95 9.21 -15.73
CA MET A 1 -15.00 9.00 -14.25
C MET A 1 -15.45 10.27 -13.55
N LYS A 2 -16.38 10.17 -12.61
CA LYS A 2 -16.78 11.31 -11.76
C LYS A 2 -15.87 11.33 -10.52
N VAL A 3 -15.07 12.38 -10.35
CA VAL A 3 -14.21 12.55 -9.17
C VAL A 3 -15.07 12.87 -7.95
N LEU A 4 -14.89 12.12 -6.86
CA LEU A 4 -15.65 12.29 -5.61
C LEU A 4 -14.84 13.04 -4.54
N TYR A 5 -13.51 12.95 -4.59
CA TYR A 5 -12.59 13.58 -3.65
C TYR A 5 -11.22 13.76 -4.33
N THR A 6 -10.54 14.83 -3.96
CA THR A 6 -9.16 15.09 -4.40
C THR A 6 -8.30 15.40 -3.18
N ALA A 7 -7.26 14.61 -2.95
CA ALA A 7 -6.21 14.92 -1.99
C ALA A 7 -5.16 15.83 -2.64
N GLU A 8 -4.68 16.80 -1.90
CA GLU A 8 -3.60 17.69 -2.34
C GLU A 8 -2.46 17.63 -1.34
N VAL A 9 -1.27 17.30 -1.83
CA VAL A 9 -0.04 17.24 -1.04
C VAL A 9 1.08 17.94 -1.82
N THR A 10 1.81 18.82 -1.13
CA THR A 10 2.93 19.57 -1.71
C THR A 10 4.25 19.05 -1.16
N ALA A 11 5.21 18.78 -2.03
CA ALA A 11 6.59 18.49 -1.68
C ALA A 11 7.45 19.76 -1.82
N THR A 12 8.32 20.00 -0.85
CA THR A 12 9.27 21.12 -0.82
C THR A 12 10.68 20.65 -0.45
N GLY A 13 11.69 21.51 -0.60
CA GLY A 13 13.09 21.17 -0.37
C GLY A 13 13.68 20.35 -1.50
N ASP A 14 14.55 19.40 -1.20
CA ASP A 14 15.31 18.60 -2.19
C ASP A 14 14.60 17.29 -2.59
N GLY A 15 13.29 17.33 -2.82
CA GLY A 15 12.52 16.16 -3.24
C GLY A 15 12.55 15.04 -2.21
N ARG A 16 13.35 13.99 -2.45
CA ARG A 16 13.49 12.85 -1.53
C ARG A 16 14.19 13.18 -0.20
N SER A 17 14.83 14.35 -0.08
CA SER A 17 15.47 14.88 1.14
C SER A 17 14.79 16.18 1.55
N GLY A 18 13.48 16.21 1.57
CA GLY A 18 12.68 17.41 1.78
C GLY A 18 11.55 17.19 2.76
N HIS A 19 10.41 17.76 2.44
CA HIS A 19 9.23 17.76 3.29
C HIS A 19 7.96 17.59 2.45
N VAL A 20 6.95 16.89 2.96
CA VAL A 20 5.64 16.76 2.32
C VAL A 20 4.54 17.20 3.27
N THR A 21 3.63 18.02 2.77
CA THR A 21 2.51 18.56 3.56
C THR A 21 1.21 18.48 2.77
N SER A 22 0.18 17.85 3.35
CA SER A 22 -1.18 17.90 2.80
C SER A 22 -1.86 19.25 3.09
N SER A 23 -2.84 19.62 2.27
CA SER A 23 -3.58 20.87 2.41
C SER A 23 -4.28 21.03 3.77
N ASP A 24 -4.70 19.90 4.38
CA ASP A 24 -5.30 19.82 5.70
C ASP A 24 -4.29 19.57 6.85
N LYS A 25 -3.00 19.42 6.50
CA LYS A 25 -1.88 19.15 7.42
C LYS A 25 -1.96 17.83 8.20
N LEU A 26 -2.81 16.90 7.79
CA LEU A 26 -2.82 15.55 8.38
C LEU A 26 -1.60 14.73 7.96
N ILE A 27 -0.99 15.05 6.80
CA ILE A 27 0.37 14.66 6.45
C ILE A 27 1.23 15.92 6.55
N ASP A 28 2.23 15.91 7.41
CA ASP A 28 3.17 17.02 7.64
C ASP A 28 4.47 16.41 8.16
N VAL A 29 5.31 15.89 7.24
CA VAL A 29 6.44 15.04 7.59
C VAL A 29 7.65 15.30 6.72
N ASP A 30 8.83 15.14 7.30
CA ASP A 30 10.09 15.12 6.57
C ASP A 30 10.22 13.79 5.79
N VAL A 31 10.89 13.85 4.67
CA VAL A 31 11.28 12.69 3.86
C VAL A 31 12.80 12.63 3.69
N ALA A 32 13.35 11.43 3.75
CA ALA A 32 14.76 11.17 3.50
C ALA A 32 14.94 9.81 2.81
N PRO A 33 15.91 9.67 1.88
CA PRO A 33 16.24 8.37 1.34
C PRO A 33 16.74 7.44 2.46
N PRO A 34 16.35 6.16 2.46
CA PRO A 34 16.85 5.21 3.44
C PRO A 34 18.34 4.90 3.19
N ALA A 35 19.00 4.31 4.19
CA ALA A 35 20.43 4.00 4.11
C ALA A 35 20.77 3.08 2.93
N GLU A 36 19.90 2.14 2.60
CA GLU A 36 20.02 1.21 1.47
C GLU A 36 20.09 1.91 0.10
N LEU A 37 19.55 3.12 0.02
CA LEU A 37 19.66 4.00 -1.16
C LEU A 37 20.75 5.08 -0.99
N GLY A 38 21.64 4.93 -0.02
CA GLY A 38 22.73 5.87 0.25
C GLY A 38 22.29 7.14 0.97
N GLY A 39 21.11 7.17 1.56
CA GLY A 39 20.58 8.30 2.30
C GLY A 39 20.93 8.29 3.79
N ALA A 40 20.59 9.36 4.48
CA ALA A 40 20.79 9.49 5.92
C ALA A 40 19.78 8.69 6.75
N GLY A 41 18.63 8.32 6.18
CA GLY A 41 17.52 7.73 6.91
C GLY A 41 16.92 8.72 7.93
N GLY A 42 16.26 8.18 8.94
CA GLY A 42 15.73 8.98 10.07
C GLY A 42 14.43 9.73 9.79
N ALA A 43 13.90 9.66 8.58
CA ALA A 43 12.59 10.17 8.17
C ALA A 43 11.87 9.16 7.28
N THR A 44 10.61 9.40 6.97
CA THR A 44 9.86 8.56 6.03
C THR A 44 10.38 8.74 4.59
N ASN A 45 9.86 7.97 3.65
CA ASN A 45 10.24 8.04 2.25
C ASN A 45 9.03 7.75 1.34
N PRO A 46 9.13 8.06 0.05
CA PRO A 46 8.00 7.83 -0.88
C PRO A 46 7.52 6.39 -0.93
N GLU A 47 8.40 5.41 -0.79
CA GLU A 47 8.05 3.99 -0.80
C GLU A 47 7.21 3.61 0.43
N GLN A 48 7.55 4.13 1.61
CA GLN A 48 6.75 3.94 2.84
C GLN A 48 5.37 4.62 2.71
N LEU A 49 5.31 5.83 2.18
CA LEU A 49 4.05 6.55 1.96
C LEU A 49 3.16 5.80 0.95
N PHE A 50 3.75 5.26 -0.12
CA PHE A 50 3.04 4.42 -1.09
C PHE A 50 2.52 3.13 -0.44
N ALA A 51 3.34 2.47 0.37
CA ALA A 51 2.95 1.26 1.11
C ALA A 51 1.82 1.55 2.10
N ALA A 52 1.89 2.65 2.85
CA ALA A 52 0.84 3.08 3.78
C ALA A 52 -0.49 3.32 3.05
N GLY A 53 -0.46 4.04 1.93
CA GLY A 53 -1.64 4.29 1.11
C GLY A 53 -2.22 3.01 0.52
N TYR A 54 -1.37 2.15 -0.03
CA TYR A 54 -1.82 0.90 -0.65
C TYR A 54 -2.41 -0.07 0.38
N SER A 55 -1.73 -0.28 1.52
CA SER A 55 -2.25 -1.17 2.58
C SER A 55 -3.62 -0.71 3.09
N ALA A 56 -3.78 0.57 3.37
CA ALA A 56 -5.06 1.14 3.82
C ALA A 56 -6.16 1.04 2.75
N CYS A 57 -5.83 1.35 1.50
CA CYS A 57 -6.76 1.28 0.37
C CYS A 57 -7.22 -0.16 0.11
N PHE A 58 -6.29 -1.11 0.07
CA PHE A 58 -6.60 -2.53 -0.10
C PHE A 58 -7.42 -3.07 1.08
N HIS A 59 -7.03 -2.74 2.31
CA HIS A 59 -7.77 -3.16 3.50
C HIS A 59 -9.23 -2.65 3.49
N SER A 60 -9.45 -1.41 3.06
CA SER A 60 -10.80 -0.87 2.88
C SER A 60 -11.60 -1.66 1.82
N ALA A 61 -10.99 -1.99 0.69
CA ALA A 61 -11.60 -2.81 -0.36
C ALA A 61 -11.95 -4.22 0.17
N LEU A 62 -11.03 -4.85 0.90
CA LEU A 62 -11.23 -6.15 1.54
C LEU A 62 -12.42 -6.15 2.51
N ARG A 63 -12.48 -5.17 3.42
CA ARG A 63 -13.59 -5.03 4.36
C ARG A 63 -14.93 -4.84 3.66
N ARG A 64 -14.94 -4.10 2.56
CA ARG A 64 -16.15 -3.88 1.75
C ARG A 64 -16.64 -5.20 1.12
N VAL A 65 -15.77 -5.97 0.47
CA VAL A 65 -16.17 -7.24 -0.15
C VAL A 65 -16.53 -8.30 0.89
N ALA A 66 -15.84 -8.31 2.04
CA ALA A 66 -16.16 -9.20 3.15
C ALA A 66 -17.55 -8.92 3.74
N LYS A 67 -17.91 -7.65 3.91
CA LYS A 67 -19.26 -7.25 4.36
C LYS A 67 -20.33 -7.76 3.40
N GLN A 68 -20.11 -7.68 2.09
CA GLN A 68 -21.05 -8.19 1.09
C GLN A 68 -21.17 -9.73 1.14
N ALA A 69 -20.11 -10.42 1.53
CA ALA A 69 -20.06 -11.89 1.67
C ALA A 69 -20.48 -12.39 3.06
N GLY A 70 -20.79 -11.50 4.00
CA GLY A 70 -21.13 -11.87 5.39
C GLY A 70 -19.96 -12.47 6.18
N ALA A 71 -18.71 -12.15 5.79
CA ALA A 71 -17.51 -12.67 6.45
C ALA A 71 -17.02 -11.73 7.57
N ASP A 72 -16.59 -12.31 8.69
CA ASP A 72 -15.97 -11.55 9.79
C ASP A 72 -14.50 -11.33 9.52
N VAL A 73 -14.15 -10.08 9.26
CA VAL A 73 -12.77 -9.63 9.04
C VAL A 73 -12.32 -8.60 10.08
N THR A 74 -12.90 -8.62 11.28
CA THR A 74 -12.61 -7.64 12.35
C THR A 74 -11.13 -7.62 12.73
N ALA A 75 -10.47 -8.78 12.81
CA ALA A 75 -9.05 -8.91 13.13
C ALA A 75 -8.13 -8.98 11.89
N SER A 76 -8.64 -8.58 10.72
CA SER A 76 -7.85 -8.62 9.49
C SER A 76 -6.72 -7.59 9.50
N GLN A 77 -5.61 -7.94 8.86
CA GLN A 77 -4.44 -7.09 8.66
C GLN A 77 -3.99 -7.14 7.20
N VAL A 78 -3.46 -6.04 6.72
CA VAL A 78 -2.83 -5.95 5.40
C VAL A 78 -1.47 -5.28 5.55
N THR A 79 -0.41 -5.99 5.19
CA THR A 79 0.95 -5.46 5.14
C THR A 79 1.35 -5.27 3.69
N ALA A 80 1.77 -4.06 3.33
CA ALA A 80 2.32 -3.77 2.02
C ALA A 80 3.84 -3.63 2.10
N ARG A 81 4.55 -4.33 1.23
CA ARG A 81 5.97 -4.14 0.97
C ARG A 81 6.14 -3.54 -0.42
N VAL A 82 6.79 -2.39 -0.48
CA VAL A 82 7.06 -1.68 -1.72
C VAL A 82 8.56 -1.62 -1.94
N GLY A 83 9.02 -2.20 -3.03
CA GLY A 83 10.41 -2.18 -3.46
C GLY A 83 10.61 -1.16 -4.57
N ILE A 84 11.79 -0.55 -4.63
CA ILE A 84 12.24 0.29 -5.74
C ILE A 84 13.49 -0.34 -6.36
N GLY A 85 13.56 -0.33 -7.68
CA GLY A 85 14.70 -0.86 -8.41
C GLY A 85 14.87 -0.23 -9.78
N ALA A 86 16.07 -0.36 -10.36
CA ALA A 86 16.34 0.13 -11.71
C ALA A 86 15.66 -0.77 -12.76
N ILE A 87 15.01 -0.14 -13.73
CA ILE A 87 14.35 -0.80 -14.88
C ILE A 87 15.02 -0.46 -16.22
N GLY A 88 16.25 0.02 -16.18
CA GLY A 88 17.03 0.40 -17.37
C GLY A 88 16.85 1.85 -17.79
N GLU A 89 17.76 2.32 -18.64
CA GLU A 89 17.74 3.67 -19.22
C GLU A 89 17.66 4.82 -18.19
N GLY A 90 18.26 4.62 -17.00
CA GLY A 90 18.21 5.59 -15.90
C GLY A 90 16.85 5.72 -15.20
N ARG A 91 15.90 4.82 -15.51
CA ARG A 91 14.56 4.82 -14.91
C ARG A 91 14.49 3.87 -13.71
N PHE A 92 13.58 4.16 -12.81
CA PHE A 92 13.26 3.33 -11.66
C PHE A 92 11.82 2.85 -11.72
N GLY A 93 11.58 1.65 -11.22
CA GLY A 93 10.26 1.04 -11.09
C GLY A 93 9.99 0.57 -9.68
N LEU A 94 8.73 0.26 -9.41
CA LEU A 94 8.27 -0.27 -8.13
C LEU A 94 7.82 -1.72 -8.28
N THR A 95 7.98 -2.49 -7.20
CA THR A 95 7.29 -3.76 -6.98
C THR A 95 6.45 -3.67 -5.72
N VAL A 96 5.37 -4.42 -5.64
CA VAL A 96 4.49 -4.46 -4.47
C VAL A 96 4.19 -5.89 -4.07
N ALA A 97 4.26 -6.18 -2.78
CA ALA A 97 3.70 -7.39 -2.20
C ALA A 97 2.71 -6.99 -1.10
N LEU A 98 1.50 -7.55 -1.16
CA LEU A 98 0.47 -7.38 -0.14
C LEU A 98 0.26 -8.72 0.56
N ASP A 99 0.55 -8.76 1.86
CA ASP A 99 0.24 -9.90 2.71
C ASP A 99 -1.02 -9.61 3.50
N VAL A 100 -1.98 -10.50 3.40
CA VAL A 100 -3.32 -10.35 3.99
C VAL A 100 -3.53 -11.44 5.02
N ALA A 101 -3.78 -11.09 6.27
CA ALA A 101 -4.14 -12.02 7.33
C ALA A 101 -5.64 -11.92 7.64
N LEU A 102 -6.32 -13.06 7.63
CA LEU A 102 -7.76 -13.20 7.90
C LEU A 102 -8.00 -14.32 8.95
N PRO A 103 -7.65 -14.09 10.23
CA PRO A 103 -7.60 -15.17 11.21
C PRO A 103 -8.95 -15.82 11.52
N ALA A 104 -10.07 -15.13 11.29
CA ALA A 104 -11.42 -15.62 11.55
C ALA A 104 -12.14 -16.17 10.31
N VAL A 105 -11.46 -16.22 9.15
CA VAL A 105 -12.07 -16.63 7.87
C VAL A 105 -11.43 -17.93 7.39
N PRO A 106 -12.23 -18.94 7.00
CA PRO A 106 -11.71 -20.15 6.35
C PRO A 106 -10.85 -19.80 5.11
N ARG A 107 -9.78 -20.57 4.90
CA ARG A 107 -8.77 -20.25 3.86
C ARG A 107 -9.38 -20.06 2.47
N ASP A 108 -10.23 -20.98 2.02
CA ASP A 108 -10.85 -20.89 0.69
C ASP A 108 -11.69 -19.61 0.53
N GLN A 109 -12.45 -19.25 1.56
CA GLN A 109 -13.21 -18.00 1.58
C GLN A 109 -12.27 -16.79 1.62
N GLY A 110 -11.19 -16.86 2.38
CA GLY A 110 -10.18 -15.81 2.47
C GLY A 110 -9.51 -15.53 1.13
N GLU A 111 -9.12 -16.57 0.40
CA GLU A 111 -8.53 -16.44 -0.96
C GLU A 111 -9.49 -15.77 -1.94
N GLU A 112 -10.77 -16.13 -1.90
CA GLU A 112 -11.80 -15.50 -2.74
C GLU A 112 -12.01 -14.01 -2.37
N LEU A 113 -12.03 -13.67 -1.08
CA LEU A 113 -12.15 -12.28 -0.61
C LEU A 113 -10.95 -11.44 -1.04
N VAL A 114 -9.74 -11.97 -0.90
CA VAL A 114 -8.48 -11.31 -1.33
C VAL A 114 -8.50 -11.07 -2.84
N ARG A 115 -8.88 -12.06 -3.64
CA ARG A 115 -9.01 -11.94 -5.09
C ARG A 115 -10.00 -10.85 -5.49
N LYS A 116 -11.18 -10.80 -4.86
CA LYS A 116 -12.20 -9.77 -5.09
C LYS A 116 -11.73 -8.39 -4.65
N ALA A 117 -11.06 -8.28 -3.50
CA ALA A 117 -10.50 -7.03 -3.02
C ALA A 117 -9.50 -6.45 -4.01
N HIS A 118 -8.63 -7.30 -4.58
CA HIS A 118 -7.66 -6.89 -5.61
C HIS A 118 -8.34 -6.34 -6.88
N GLN A 119 -9.53 -6.84 -7.24
CA GLN A 119 -10.29 -6.33 -8.39
C GLN A 119 -10.92 -4.96 -8.16
N VAL A 120 -11.32 -4.64 -6.91
CA VAL A 120 -12.07 -3.41 -6.62
C VAL A 120 -11.23 -2.33 -5.93
N CYS A 121 -10.02 -2.64 -5.48
CA CYS A 121 -9.11 -1.68 -4.87
C CYS A 121 -8.64 -0.64 -5.89
N PRO A 122 -8.83 0.67 -5.63
CA PRO A 122 -8.37 1.73 -6.53
C PRO A 122 -6.87 1.69 -6.82
N TYR A 123 -6.02 1.38 -5.82
CA TYR A 123 -4.58 1.26 -6.02
C TYR A 123 -4.23 0.02 -6.86
N SER A 124 -4.92 -1.11 -6.66
CA SER A 124 -4.75 -2.28 -7.53
C SER A 124 -5.17 -1.99 -8.97
N ASN A 125 -6.21 -1.18 -9.18
CA ASN A 125 -6.60 -0.75 -10.51
C ASN A 125 -5.57 0.20 -11.16
N ALA A 126 -4.91 1.03 -10.36
CA ALA A 126 -3.86 1.95 -10.85
C ALA A 126 -2.55 1.23 -11.18
N THR A 127 -2.25 0.11 -10.52
CA THR A 127 -0.98 -0.63 -10.68
C THR A 127 -1.07 -1.79 -11.65
N ARG A 128 -2.27 -2.32 -11.90
CA ARG A 128 -2.49 -3.48 -12.77
C ARG A 128 -1.97 -3.25 -14.17
N ASP A 129 -1.30 -4.27 -14.72
CA ASP A 129 -0.68 -4.25 -16.06
C ASP A 129 0.45 -3.20 -16.22
N ASN A 130 0.95 -2.67 -15.12
CA ASN A 130 2.03 -1.69 -15.10
C ASN A 130 3.21 -2.13 -14.24
N ILE A 131 2.98 -2.48 -12.98
CA ILE A 131 4.02 -3.00 -12.07
C ILE A 131 3.64 -4.38 -11.54
N GLU A 132 4.65 -5.12 -11.10
CA GLU A 132 4.42 -6.40 -10.43
C GLU A 132 3.78 -6.18 -9.06
N VAL A 133 2.59 -6.77 -8.86
CA VAL A 133 1.87 -6.78 -7.59
C VAL A 133 1.50 -8.21 -7.23
N THR A 134 2.06 -8.72 -6.14
CA THR A 134 1.67 -10.01 -5.55
C THR A 134 0.72 -9.79 -4.39
N VAL A 135 -0.31 -10.62 -4.26
CA VAL A 135 -1.26 -10.56 -3.13
C VAL A 135 -1.39 -11.96 -2.56
N THR A 136 -1.04 -12.12 -1.30
CA THR A 136 -0.95 -13.43 -0.64
C THR A 136 -1.79 -13.45 0.63
N LEU A 137 -2.61 -14.48 0.79
CA LEU A 137 -3.23 -14.79 2.09
C LEU A 137 -2.20 -15.50 2.95
N VAL A 138 -1.87 -14.92 4.09
CA VAL A 138 -0.86 -15.40 5.04
C VAL A 138 -1.48 -15.76 6.40
N ASP A 139 -0.79 -16.56 7.18
CA ASP A 139 -1.18 -16.83 8.56
C ASP A 139 -0.90 -15.61 9.45
N SER A 140 -1.72 -15.41 10.48
CA SER A 140 -1.65 -14.21 11.35
C SER A 140 -0.30 -14.04 12.05
N ALA A 141 0.46 -15.10 12.23
CA ALA A 141 1.79 -15.08 12.85
C ALA A 141 2.87 -14.48 11.93
N GLU A 142 2.65 -14.44 10.61
CA GLU A 142 3.62 -13.94 9.62
C GLU A 142 3.55 -12.41 9.45
N VAL A 143 2.46 -11.78 9.89
CA VAL A 143 2.25 -10.31 9.77
C VAL A 143 2.87 -9.55 10.95
N ALA A 144 3.22 -10.22 12.03
CA ALA A 144 3.69 -9.62 13.29
C ALA A 144 5.21 -9.40 13.38
N GLN A 145 5.98 -9.52 12.27
CA GLN A 145 7.45 -9.33 12.24
C GLN A 145 7.85 -8.10 11.46
#